data_4c6007c9f32848d15886730a8b022946
#
_entry.id   4c6007c9f32848d15886730a8b022946
#
_cell.length_a   1.000
_cell.length_b   1.000
_cell.length_c   1.000
_cell.angle_alpha   90.00
_cell.angle_beta   90.00
_cell.angle_gamma   90.00
#
_symmetry.space_group_name_H-M   'P 1'
#
loop_
_entity.id
_entity.type
_entity.pdbx_description
1 polymer ?
#
loop_
_entity_poly.entity_id
_entity_poly.type
_entity_poly.pdbx_seq_one_letter_code
_entity_poly.pdbx_strand_id
1 'polypeptide(L)'
;MRPLSHDGLTFDPRDRGGPLQPLLIARNLRKHFPVKGSGGKSVKAVDGVSFTVRKGETLGIVGESGCGKSTLARLLLHLVVPDTGELVFDGDLVDTRELPVDALRRQVQIVFQDSYSSLNPRMPIRDSVAFGPFVQGKKKQQARDIACEMLGKVGLDPDLFGPRYPHELSGGQKQRVNIASALATGPRMVILDEPVSALDKSVEAQVLNLLRALKRQFNLTYLFISHDLNVVRYLSDRVLVMYLGRAVEIGPIDAVFERPLHPYTRALLASRPSMDPARRIEEPPIAGDPPNPIDPPSGCRFHTRCPFTEKVCETMDPTLGALEGPRSHVTACHMRDPLSGHRRYRAA
;
A
#
# COMPACT_ATOMS: atom_id res chain seq x y z
N MET A 1 -31.41 12.72 7.78
CA MET A 1 -31.38 11.30 7.35
C MET A 1 -30.31 11.18 6.28
N ARG A 2 -29.23 10.41 6.51
CA ARG A 2 -28.21 10.15 5.49
C ARG A 2 -28.72 9.00 4.61
N PRO A 3 -28.68 9.10 3.27
CA PRO A 3 -29.07 8.00 2.42
C PRO A 3 -28.08 6.84 2.62
N LEU A 4 -28.59 5.65 2.88
CA LEU A 4 -27.83 4.41 2.91
C LEU A 4 -27.53 4.01 1.47
N SER A 5 -26.27 3.72 1.14
CA SER A 5 -25.89 3.05 -0.10
C SER A 5 -26.30 1.57 -0.05
N HIS A 6 -26.47 0.92 -1.20
CA HIS A 6 -26.91 -0.47 -1.33
C HIS A 6 -26.09 -1.51 -0.54
N ASP A 7 -24.89 -1.14 -0.04
CA ASP A 7 -23.96 -2.04 0.67
C ASP A 7 -23.69 -1.63 2.12
N GLY A 8 -24.54 -0.80 2.73
CA GLY A 8 -24.36 -0.35 4.12
C GLY A 8 -23.23 0.67 4.34
N LEU A 9 -22.58 1.14 3.28
CA LEU A 9 -21.58 2.19 3.35
C LEU A 9 -22.26 3.56 3.43
N THR A 10 -21.87 4.38 4.40
CA THR A 10 -22.33 5.76 4.49
C THR A 10 -21.73 6.60 3.36
N PHE A 11 -22.58 7.32 2.63
CA PHE A 11 -22.15 8.23 1.57
C PHE A 11 -21.30 9.37 2.17
N ASP A 12 -20.09 9.56 1.64
CA ASP A 12 -19.26 10.73 1.95
C ASP A 12 -19.74 11.91 1.07
N PRO A 13 -20.17 13.05 1.65
CA PRO A 13 -20.65 14.19 0.87
C PRO A 13 -19.59 14.81 -0.05
N ARG A 14 -18.29 14.46 0.13
CA ARG A 14 -17.20 14.83 -0.76
C ARG A 14 -17.09 13.93 -1.99
N ASP A 15 -17.88 12.85 -2.03
CA ASP A 15 -17.82 11.82 -3.05
C ASP A 15 -18.56 12.27 -4.32
N ARG A 16 -17.85 12.51 -5.41
CA ARG A 16 -18.41 13.02 -6.67
C ARG A 16 -18.96 11.92 -7.58
N GLY A 17 -18.37 10.73 -7.54
CA GLY A 17 -18.69 9.65 -8.48
C GLY A 17 -19.55 8.53 -7.94
N GLY A 18 -19.99 8.62 -6.68
CA GLY A 18 -20.78 7.60 -5.99
C GLY A 18 -19.96 6.34 -5.59
N PRO A 19 -20.60 5.36 -4.94
CA PRO A 19 -19.91 4.24 -4.29
C PRO A 19 -19.26 3.24 -5.27
N LEU A 20 -19.71 3.18 -6.51
CA LEU A 20 -19.19 2.23 -7.51
C LEU A 20 -17.91 2.71 -8.19
N GLN A 21 -17.64 4.02 -8.15
CA GLN A 21 -16.42 4.59 -8.73
C GLN A 21 -15.21 4.24 -7.85
N PRO A 22 -14.07 3.80 -8.43
CA PRO A 22 -12.83 3.66 -7.68
C PRO A 22 -12.40 5.00 -7.07
N LEU A 23 -11.93 4.97 -5.81
CA LEU A 23 -11.38 6.16 -5.17
C LEU A 23 -10.05 6.57 -5.80
N LEU A 24 -9.23 5.58 -6.16
CA LEU A 24 -7.93 5.81 -6.77
C LEU A 24 -7.72 4.87 -7.95
N ILE A 25 -7.22 5.42 -9.05
CA ILE A 25 -6.81 4.67 -10.24
C ILE A 25 -5.38 5.06 -10.57
N ALA A 26 -4.50 4.08 -10.58
CA ALA A 26 -3.13 4.19 -11.08
C ALA A 26 -3.08 3.54 -12.47
N ARG A 27 -2.57 4.26 -13.48
CA ARG A 27 -2.45 3.78 -14.86
C ARG A 27 -1.02 3.86 -15.32
N ASN A 28 -0.40 2.72 -15.59
CA ASN A 28 0.94 2.60 -16.18
C ASN A 28 2.00 3.49 -15.50
N LEU A 29 1.95 3.59 -14.15
CA LEU A 29 2.89 4.41 -13.40
C LEU A 29 4.31 3.90 -13.57
N ARG A 30 5.24 4.81 -13.89
CA ARG A 30 6.67 4.52 -14.01
C ARG A 30 7.49 5.51 -13.22
N LYS A 31 8.55 4.99 -12.58
CA LYS A 31 9.61 5.78 -11.95
C LYS A 31 10.92 5.04 -12.02
N HIS A 32 11.86 5.65 -12.73
CA HIS A 32 13.22 5.16 -12.86
C HIS A 32 14.17 6.19 -12.23
N PHE A 33 15.04 5.73 -11.34
CA PHE A 33 16.02 6.59 -10.69
C PHE A 33 17.38 6.45 -11.38
N PRO A 34 17.97 7.53 -11.93
CA PRO A 34 19.27 7.47 -12.58
C PRO A 34 20.36 7.11 -11.56
N VAL A 35 21.28 6.23 -11.96
CA VAL A 35 22.43 5.83 -11.15
C VAL A 35 23.64 6.68 -11.57
N LYS A 36 24.15 7.47 -10.64
CA LYS A 36 25.33 8.32 -10.90
C LYS A 36 26.53 7.48 -11.31
N GLY A 37 27.24 7.88 -12.37
CA GLY A 37 28.45 7.21 -12.84
C GLY A 37 28.25 5.89 -13.61
N SER A 38 27.00 5.52 -13.95
CA SER A 38 26.68 4.22 -14.56
C SER A 38 26.49 4.23 -16.08
N GLY A 39 26.85 5.31 -16.78
CA GLY A 39 26.68 5.38 -18.24
C GLY A 39 25.22 5.40 -18.70
N GLY A 40 24.32 6.03 -17.93
CA GLY A 40 22.91 6.17 -18.30
C GLY A 40 21.98 5.07 -17.76
N LYS A 41 22.47 4.16 -16.92
CA LYS A 41 21.64 3.15 -16.27
C LYS A 41 20.75 3.76 -15.19
N SER A 42 19.58 3.14 -14.95
CA SER A 42 18.62 3.58 -13.95
C SER A 42 18.02 2.40 -13.19
N VAL A 43 17.70 2.62 -11.91
CA VAL A 43 16.90 1.69 -11.10
C VAL A 43 15.45 1.78 -11.54
N LYS A 44 14.88 0.71 -12.07
CA LYS A 44 13.47 0.64 -12.48
C LYS A 44 12.58 0.33 -11.27
N ALA A 45 12.45 1.32 -10.37
CA ALA A 45 11.78 1.14 -9.08
C ALA A 45 10.28 0.86 -9.20
N VAL A 46 9.60 1.53 -10.13
CA VAL A 46 8.21 1.25 -10.54
C VAL A 46 8.19 1.30 -12.06
N ASP A 47 7.65 0.28 -12.72
CA ASP A 47 7.74 0.13 -14.17
C ASP A 47 6.46 -0.43 -14.78
N GLY A 48 5.50 0.46 -15.00
CA GLY A 48 4.23 0.13 -15.63
C GLY A 48 3.19 -0.47 -14.70
N VAL A 49 3.12 0.01 -13.45
CA VAL A 49 2.15 -0.49 -12.47
C VAL A 49 0.78 0.16 -12.68
N SER A 50 -0.25 -0.71 -12.82
CA SER A 50 -1.65 -0.29 -12.95
C SER A 50 -2.52 -1.04 -11.96
N PHE A 51 -3.40 -0.31 -11.25
CA PHE A 51 -4.38 -0.90 -10.33
C PHE A 51 -5.44 0.13 -9.94
N THR A 52 -6.49 -0.36 -9.27
CA THR A 52 -7.55 0.48 -8.71
C THR A 52 -7.73 0.20 -7.23
N VAL A 53 -8.10 1.24 -6.47
CA VAL A 53 -8.51 1.12 -5.06
C VAL A 53 -9.95 1.60 -4.95
N ARG A 54 -10.84 0.79 -4.36
CA ARG A 54 -12.24 1.14 -4.17
C ARG A 54 -12.44 1.96 -2.91
N LYS A 55 -13.55 2.67 -2.86
CA LYS A 55 -13.95 3.41 -1.66
C LYS A 55 -14.21 2.43 -0.50
N GLY A 56 -13.63 2.71 0.65
CA GLY A 56 -13.77 1.88 1.84
C GLY A 56 -13.02 0.54 1.83
N GLU A 57 -12.29 0.20 0.74
CA GLU A 57 -11.49 -1.04 0.73
C GLU A 57 -10.13 -0.86 1.40
N THR A 58 -9.53 -1.96 1.78
CA THR A 58 -8.10 -2.06 2.08
C THR A 58 -7.42 -2.86 0.96
N LEU A 59 -6.58 -2.19 0.15
CA LEU A 59 -5.70 -2.86 -0.80
C LEU A 59 -4.34 -3.12 -0.14
N GLY A 60 -4.00 -4.39 0.07
CA GLY A 60 -2.68 -4.80 0.50
C GLY A 60 -1.67 -4.75 -0.65
N ILE A 61 -0.44 -4.34 -0.38
CA ILE A 61 0.69 -4.42 -1.34
C ILE A 61 1.79 -5.23 -0.70
N VAL A 62 2.18 -6.32 -1.36
CA VAL A 62 3.21 -7.24 -0.88
C VAL A 62 4.28 -7.48 -1.93
N GLY A 63 5.43 -7.97 -1.50
CA GLY A 63 6.57 -8.34 -2.34
C GLY A 63 7.87 -8.25 -1.57
N GLU A 64 8.95 -8.81 -2.13
CA GLU A 64 10.29 -8.78 -1.52
C GLU A 64 10.77 -7.35 -1.24
N SER A 65 11.72 -7.20 -0.29
CA SER A 65 12.35 -5.89 -0.02
C SER A 65 12.97 -5.33 -1.30
N GLY A 66 12.86 -4.02 -1.50
CA GLY A 66 13.38 -3.35 -2.71
C GLY A 66 12.55 -3.54 -3.99
N CYS A 67 11.41 -4.24 -3.99
CA CYS A 67 10.60 -4.42 -5.20
C CYS A 67 9.80 -3.17 -5.64
N GLY A 68 9.91 -2.03 -4.91
CA GLY A 68 9.32 -0.75 -5.32
C GLY A 68 8.09 -0.29 -4.53
N LYS A 69 7.64 -1.00 -3.49
CA LYS A 69 6.42 -0.70 -2.70
C LYS A 69 6.39 0.73 -2.13
N SER A 70 7.43 1.12 -1.39
CA SER A 70 7.51 2.47 -0.79
C SER A 70 7.70 3.57 -1.84
N THR A 71 8.33 3.25 -2.98
CA THR A 71 8.38 4.18 -4.13
C THR A 71 6.98 4.39 -4.70
N LEU A 72 6.20 3.31 -4.86
CA LEU A 72 4.82 3.40 -5.31
C LEU A 72 3.98 4.26 -4.34
N ALA A 73 4.09 4.05 -3.02
CA ALA A 73 3.42 4.90 -2.02
C ALA A 73 3.74 6.39 -2.20
N ARG A 74 5.00 6.72 -2.44
CA ARG A 74 5.44 8.10 -2.66
C ARG A 74 4.94 8.69 -3.98
N LEU A 75 4.83 7.89 -5.03
CA LEU A 75 4.22 8.29 -6.31
C LEU A 75 2.74 8.65 -6.13
N LEU A 76 1.98 7.84 -5.38
CA LEU A 76 0.54 8.07 -5.15
C LEU A 76 0.24 9.37 -4.39
N LEU A 77 1.20 9.90 -3.64
CA LEU A 77 1.12 11.20 -2.95
C LEU A 77 1.82 12.32 -3.72
N HIS A 78 2.33 12.04 -4.93
CA HIS A 78 3.18 12.98 -5.65
C HIS A 78 4.37 13.53 -4.82
N LEU A 79 4.84 12.77 -3.80
CA LEU A 79 6.11 13.06 -3.11
C LEU A 79 7.31 12.80 -4.02
N VAL A 80 7.11 11.88 -4.96
CA VAL A 80 7.99 11.63 -6.10
C VAL A 80 7.12 11.74 -7.34
N VAL A 81 7.52 12.57 -8.31
CA VAL A 81 6.79 12.74 -9.58
C VAL A 81 7.04 11.51 -10.45
N PRO A 82 6.00 10.87 -11.02
CA PRO A 82 6.16 9.79 -11.98
C PRO A 82 6.86 10.28 -13.25
N ASP A 83 7.63 9.40 -13.89
CA ASP A 83 8.22 9.71 -15.20
C ASP A 83 7.17 9.59 -16.31
N THR A 84 6.24 8.65 -16.17
CA THR A 84 5.08 8.46 -17.04
C THR A 84 3.93 7.79 -16.27
N GLY A 85 2.75 7.81 -16.86
CA GLY A 85 1.54 7.24 -16.30
C GLY A 85 0.61 8.30 -15.70
N GLU A 86 -0.56 7.87 -15.27
CA GLU A 86 -1.60 8.74 -14.75
C GLU A 86 -2.07 8.29 -13.38
N LEU A 87 -2.41 9.24 -12.54
CA LEU A 87 -3.05 9.03 -11.25
C LEU A 87 -4.38 9.78 -11.24
N VAL A 88 -5.47 9.05 -11.03
CA VAL A 88 -6.81 9.62 -10.92
C VAL A 88 -7.31 9.39 -9.49
N PHE A 89 -7.83 10.42 -8.85
CA PHE A 89 -8.41 10.32 -7.51
C PHE A 89 -9.84 10.85 -7.54
N ASP A 90 -10.79 9.99 -7.19
CA ASP A 90 -12.24 10.26 -7.20
C ASP A 90 -12.77 10.83 -8.52
N GLY A 91 -12.20 10.37 -9.63
CA GLY A 91 -12.57 10.78 -11.00
C GLY A 91 -11.74 11.91 -11.58
N ASP A 92 -11.01 12.67 -10.78
CA ASP A 92 -10.19 13.79 -11.23
C ASP A 92 -8.73 13.36 -11.44
N LEU A 93 -8.12 13.80 -12.55
CA LEU A 93 -6.70 13.56 -12.84
C LEU A 93 -5.83 14.39 -11.90
N VAL A 94 -4.89 13.76 -11.22
CA VAL A 94 -3.96 14.40 -10.28
C VAL A 94 -2.93 15.25 -11.03
N ASP A 95 -2.49 16.33 -10.39
CA ASP A 95 -1.55 17.32 -10.92
C ASP A 95 -2.11 18.10 -12.11
N THR A 96 -3.42 18.34 -12.07
CA THR A 96 -4.14 19.14 -13.03
C THR A 96 -4.82 20.32 -12.33
N ARG A 97 -5.52 21.14 -13.12
CA ARG A 97 -6.32 22.25 -12.57
C ARG A 97 -7.50 21.76 -11.74
N GLU A 98 -8.07 20.60 -12.08
CA GLU A 98 -9.20 19.98 -11.38
C GLU A 98 -8.78 19.43 -10.02
N LEU A 99 -7.60 18.79 -9.93
CA LEU A 99 -7.04 18.25 -8.71
C LEU A 99 -5.55 18.56 -8.55
N PRO A 100 -5.21 19.75 -8.04
CA PRO A 100 -3.83 20.09 -7.70
C PRO A 100 -3.26 19.16 -6.61
N VAL A 101 -1.94 18.97 -6.60
CA VAL A 101 -1.25 18.06 -5.68
C VAL A 101 -1.52 18.37 -4.19
N ASP A 102 -1.62 19.65 -3.83
CA ASP A 102 -1.95 20.04 -2.44
C ASP A 102 -3.38 19.66 -2.06
N ALA A 103 -4.34 19.70 -2.98
CA ALA A 103 -5.71 19.24 -2.76
C ALA A 103 -5.78 17.70 -2.62
N LEU A 104 -4.97 16.95 -3.40
CA LEU A 104 -4.81 15.50 -3.20
C LEU A 104 -4.26 15.21 -1.80
N ARG A 105 -3.18 15.88 -1.39
CA ARG A 105 -2.51 15.65 -0.09
C ARG A 105 -3.39 15.98 1.12
N ARG A 106 -4.44 16.80 0.97
CA ARG A 106 -5.45 17.00 2.01
C ARG A 106 -6.37 15.79 2.16
N GLN A 107 -6.58 15.01 1.09
CA GLN A 107 -7.50 13.88 1.06
C GLN A 107 -6.80 12.53 1.24
N VAL A 108 -5.50 12.46 0.95
CA VAL A 108 -4.67 11.26 1.09
C VAL A 108 -3.53 11.56 2.06
N GLN A 109 -3.39 10.75 3.09
CA GLN A 109 -2.33 10.87 4.08
C GLN A 109 -1.47 9.60 4.09
N ILE A 110 -0.26 9.69 4.66
CA ILE A 110 0.65 8.56 4.79
C ILE A 110 1.13 8.41 6.22
N VAL A 111 1.20 7.16 6.68
CA VAL A 111 1.91 6.75 7.88
C VAL A 111 3.16 6.01 7.42
N PHE A 112 4.33 6.57 7.69
CA PHE A 112 5.62 6.02 7.26
C PHE A 112 6.08 4.87 8.15
N GLN A 113 6.96 4.04 7.63
CA GLN A 113 7.59 2.90 8.29
C GLN A 113 8.33 3.31 9.57
N ASP A 114 9.14 4.38 9.51
CA ASP A 114 9.87 4.90 10.65
C ASP A 114 9.02 5.90 11.45
N SER A 115 8.38 5.38 12.50
CA SER A 115 7.57 6.20 13.39
C SER A 115 8.40 7.21 14.21
N TYR A 116 9.71 7.01 14.32
CA TYR A 116 10.58 7.89 15.08
C TYR A 116 10.95 9.14 14.29
N SER A 117 11.40 8.97 13.04
CA SER A 117 11.78 10.08 12.18
C SER A 117 10.59 10.89 11.65
N SER A 118 9.36 10.35 11.77
CA SER A 118 8.13 11.02 11.33
C SER A 118 7.64 12.12 12.28
N LEU A 119 8.14 12.14 13.52
CA LEU A 119 7.75 13.14 14.53
C LEU A 119 8.89 14.14 14.76
N ASN A 120 8.53 15.43 14.85
CA ASN A 120 9.51 16.44 15.24
C ASN A 120 9.86 16.29 16.73
N PRO A 121 11.14 15.93 17.08
CA PRO A 121 11.52 15.67 18.47
C PRO A 121 11.44 16.90 19.39
N ARG A 122 11.31 18.10 18.82
CA ARG A 122 11.23 19.37 19.55
C ARG A 122 9.80 19.87 19.75
N MET A 123 8.79 19.14 19.28
CA MET A 123 7.39 19.52 19.40
C MET A 123 6.66 18.58 20.38
N PRO A 124 5.83 19.11 21.28
CA PRO A 124 4.90 18.30 22.06
C PRO A 124 3.95 17.51 21.14
N ILE A 125 3.51 16.36 21.63
CA ILE A 125 2.67 15.42 20.85
C ILE A 125 1.37 16.09 20.36
N ARG A 126 0.70 16.85 21.23
CA ARG A 126 -0.52 17.58 20.84
C ARG A 126 -0.26 18.57 19.70
N ASP A 127 0.85 19.29 19.74
CA ASP A 127 1.18 20.26 18.70
C ASP A 127 1.63 19.57 17.41
N SER A 128 2.29 18.41 17.50
CA SER A 128 2.64 17.55 16.35
C SER A 128 1.36 17.06 15.62
N VAL A 129 0.36 16.58 16.37
CA VAL A 129 -0.93 16.14 15.78
C VAL A 129 -1.74 17.33 15.25
N ALA A 130 -1.70 18.49 15.94
CA ALA A 130 -2.39 19.70 15.53
C ALA A 130 -1.79 20.37 14.27
N PHE A 131 -0.55 20.02 13.91
CA PHE A 131 0.18 20.68 12.82
C PHE A 131 -0.55 20.56 11.46
N GLY A 132 -1.04 19.37 11.10
CA GLY A 132 -1.78 19.16 9.87
C GLY A 132 -3.03 20.05 9.73
N PRO A 133 -3.99 20.01 10.67
CA PRO A 133 -5.14 20.89 10.68
C PRO A 133 -4.78 22.38 10.67
N PHE A 134 -3.74 22.79 11.39
CA PHE A 134 -3.26 24.16 11.41
C PHE A 134 -2.80 24.63 10.02
N VAL A 135 -1.97 23.82 9.33
CA VAL A 135 -1.51 24.12 7.96
C VAL A 135 -2.68 24.14 6.96
N GLN A 136 -3.75 23.39 7.22
CA GLN A 136 -5.00 23.44 6.44
C GLN A 136 -5.87 24.68 6.73
N GLY A 137 -5.40 25.62 7.56
CA GLY A 137 -6.07 26.90 7.84
C GLY A 137 -7.00 26.89 9.07
N LYS A 138 -6.99 25.83 9.90
CA LYS A 138 -7.73 25.86 11.17
C LYS A 138 -7.04 26.80 12.16
N LYS A 139 -7.83 27.50 12.97
CA LYS A 139 -7.28 28.30 14.07
C LYS A 139 -6.52 27.40 15.06
N LYS A 140 -5.47 27.93 15.70
CA LYS A 140 -4.57 27.16 16.58
C LYS A 140 -5.35 26.37 17.66
N GLN A 141 -6.35 26.98 18.29
CA GLN A 141 -7.17 26.29 19.30
C GLN A 141 -7.98 25.15 18.67
N GLN A 142 -8.64 25.39 17.55
CA GLN A 142 -9.40 24.35 16.82
C GLN A 142 -8.51 23.16 16.39
N ALA A 143 -7.30 23.46 15.93
CA ALA A 143 -6.32 22.42 15.56
C ALA A 143 -5.91 21.57 16.78
N ARG A 144 -5.75 22.20 17.96
CA ARG A 144 -5.46 21.50 19.22
C ARG A 144 -6.64 20.67 19.70
N ASP A 145 -7.86 21.17 19.57
CA ASP A 145 -9.08 20.43 19.93
C ASP A 145 -9.22 19.16 19.08
N ILE A 146 -8.99 19.28 17.75
CA ILE A 146 -8.92 18.13 16.83
C ILE A 146 -7.81 17.15 17.27
N ALA A 147 -6.65 17.65 17.64
CA ALA A 147 -5.55 16.81 18.08
C ALA A 147 -5.88 16.03 19.36
N CYS A 148 -6.52 16.66 20.33
CA CYS A 148 -6.98 15.99 21.56
C CYS A 148 -8.02 14.91 21.24
N GLU A 149 -8.97 15.19 20.36
CA GLU A 149 -9.94 14.19 19.89
C GLU A 149 -9.23 13.00 19.25
N MET A 150 -8.32 13.24 18.30
CA MET A 150 -7.61 12.15 17.59
C MET A 150 -6.70 11.33 18.50
N LEU A 151 -6.04 11.97 19.50
CA LEU A 151 -5.28 11.24 20.52
C LEU A 151 -6.20 10.30 21.31
N GLY A 152 -7.36 10.77 21.74
CA GLY A 152 -8.37 9.92 22.39
C GLY A 152 -8.81 8.75 21.51
N LYS A 153 -9.04 8.99 20.19
CA LYS A 153 -9.43 7.95 19.22
C LYS A 153 -8.38 6.84 19.03
N VAL A 154 -7.10 7.16 19.20
CA VAL A 154 -6.01 6.16 19.14
C VAL A 154 -5.68 5.57 20.52
N GLY A 155 -6.48 5.88 21.56
CA GLY A 155 -6.31 5.34 22.91
C GLY A 155 -5.16 5.97 23.69
N LEU A 156 -4.83 7.23 23.41
CA LEU A 156 -3.87 8.04 24.15
C LEU A 156 -4.65 9.19 24.83
N ASP A 157 -4.62 9.22 26.17
CA ASP A 157 -5.22 10.30 26.93
C ASP A 157 -4.57 11.64 26.56
N PRO A 158 -5.30 12.62 26.01
CA PRO A 158 -4.74 13.87 25.53
C PRO A 158 -4.14 14.74 26.64
N ASP A 159 -4.62 14.64 27.89
CA ASP A 159 -4.08 15.41 29.01
C ASP A 159 -2.76 14.82 29.51
N LEU A 160 -2.64 13.49 29.46
CA LEU A 160 -1.43 12.77 29.86
C LEU A 160 -0.34 12.80 28.78
N PHE A 161 -0.72 12.53 27.52
CA PHE A 161 0.23 12.36 26.41
C PHE A 161 0.45 13.63 25.59
N GLY A 162 -0.53 14.53 25.55
CA GLY A 162 -0.46 15.75 24.75
C GLY A 162 0.75 16.66 25.05
N PRO A 163 1.13 16.91 26.32
CA PRO A 163 2.29 17.72 26.66
C PRO A 163 3.65 17.00 26.53
N ARG A 164 3.66 15.66 26.36
CA ARG A 164 4.91 14.88 26.21
C ARG A 164 5.58 15.12 24.87
N TYR A 165 6.86 14.75 24.80
CA TYR A 165 7.68 14.78 23.60
C TYR A 165 7.86 13.36 23.02
N PRO A 166 8.20 13.21 21.73
CA PRO A 166 8.37 11.90 21.10
C PRO A 166 9.33 10.95 21.81
N HIS A 167 10.41 11.45 22.40
CA HIS A 167 11.40 10.63 23.11
C HIS A 167 10.86 10.00 24.41
N GLU A 168 9.76 10.52 24.96
CA GLU A 168 9.11 9.99 26.16
C GLU A 168 8.09 8.89 25.88
N LEU A 169 7.90 8.50 24.60
CA LEU A 169 6.91 7.53 24.17
C LEU A 169 7.55 6.19 23.77
N SER A 170 6.83 5.10 24.03
CA SER A 170 7.16 3.78 23.47
C SER A 170 6.95 3.74 21.95
N GLY A 171 7.51 2.73 21.24
CA GLY A 171 7.33 2.55 19.80
C GLY A 171 5.86 2.47 19.38
N GLY A 172 5.05 1.70 20.10
CA GLY A 172 3.62 1.59 19.82
C GLY A 172 2.83 2.87 20.09
N GLN A 173 3.23 3.67 21.11
CA GLN A 173 2.63 4.99 21.36
C GLN A 173 3.00 5.99 20.26
N LYS A 174 4.26 6.02 19.80
CA LYS A 174 4.69 6.83 18.64
C LYS A 174 3.89 6.49 17.39
N GLN A 175 3.68 5.19 17.14
CA GLN A 175 2.89 4.75 16.00
C GLN A 175 1.43 5.21 16.08
N ARG A 176 0.82 5.14 17.28
CA ARG A 176 -0.53 5.68 17.52
C ARG A 176 -0.60 7.19 17.28
N VAL A 177 0.43 7.94 17.68
CA VAL A 177 0.53 9.39 17.39
C VAL A 177 0.63 9.66 15.90
N ASN A 178 1.42 8.90 15.13
CA ASN A 178 1.51 9.05 13.68
C ASN A 178 0.17 8.78 13.00
N ILE A 179 -0.55 7.74 13.46
CA ILE A 179 -1.91 7.46 12.98
C ILE A 179 -2.86 8.63 13.33
N ALA A 180 -2.82 9.16 14.56
CA ALA A 180 -3.61 10.32 14.96
C ALA A 180 -3.30 11.55 14.10
N SER A 181 -2.02 11.81 13.82
CA SER A 181 -1.58 12.93 12.98
C SER A 181 -2.12 12.82 11.54
N ALA A 182 -2.07 11.62 10.96
CA ALA A 182 -2.63 11.38 9.64
C ALA A 182 -4.16 11.60 9.62
N LEU A 183 -4.88 11.14 10.65
CA LEU A 183 -6.33 11.26 10.74
C LEU A 183 -6.83 12.67 11.09
N ALA A 184 -6.03 13.48 11.77
CA ALA A 184 -6.38 14.82 12.19
C ALA A 184 -6.75 15.75 11.01
N THR A 185 -6.22 15.48 9.81
CA THR A 185 -6.54 16.23 8.59
C THR A 185 -7.87 15.82 7.96
N GLY A 186 -8.53 14.77 8.44
CA GLY A 186 -9.77 14.22 7.90
C GLY A 186 -9.64 13.61 6.50
N PRO A 187 -8.66 12.73 6.26
CA PRO A 187 -8.44 12.15 4.94
C PRO A 187 -9.56 11.17 4.55
N ARG A 188 -9.67 10.90 3.25
CA ARG A 188 -10.51 9.83 2.70
C ARG A 188 -9.72 8.54 2.50
N MET A 189 -8.39 8.66 2.31
CA MET A 189 -7.50 7.53 2.11
C MET A 189 -6.25 7.69 2.98
N VAL A 190 -5.78 6.58 3.56
CA VAL A 190 -4.51 6.53 4.28
C VAL A 190 -3.62 5.44 3.68
N ILE A 191 -2.41 5.83 3.31
CA ILE A 191 -1.34 4.92 2.91
C ILE A 191 -0.58 4.54 4.17
N LEU A 192 -0.47 3.25 4.45
CA LEU A 192 0.18 2.66 5.61
C LEU A 192 1.43 1.92 5.11
N ASP A 193 2.59 2.58 5.13
CA ASP A 193 3.85 2.01 4.64
C ASP A 193 4.58 1.32 5.80
N GLU A 194 4.44 -0.01 5.89
CA GLU A 194 4.98 -0.88 6.94
C GLU A 194 4.69 -0.41 8.38
N PRO A 195 3.44 -0.07 8.72
CA PRO A 195 3.11 0.65 9.96
C PRO A 195 3.37 -0.14 11.24
N VAL A 196 3.66 -1.44 11.18
CA VAL A 196 3.84 -2.32 12.35
C VAL A 196 5.15 -3.10 12.32
N SER A 197 6.02 -2.90 11.33
CA SER A 197 7.23 -3.71 11.10
C SER A 197 8.27 -3.62 12.23
N ALA A 198 8.29 -2.51 12.98
CA ALA A 198 9.22 -2.26 14.09
C ALA A 198 8.62 -2.51 15.49
N LEU A 199 7.42 -3.12 15.55
CA LEU A 199 6.68 -3.36 16.79
C LEU A 199 6.77 -4.83 17.21
N ASP A 200 6.76 -5.08 18.52
CA ASP A 200 6.57 -6.44 19.02
C ASP A 200 5.18 -6.98 18.68
N LYS A 201 5.02 -8.31 18.65
CA LYS A 201 3.79 -8.97 18.16
C LYS A 201 2.53 -8.59 18.97
N SER A 202 2.65 -8.28 20.25
CA SER A 202 1.51 -7.90 21.08
C SER A 202 1.03 -6.49 20.74
N VAL A 203 1.95 -5.56 20.56
CA VAL A 203 1.67 -4.17 20.18
C VAL A 203 1.22 -4.10 18.71
N GLU A 204 1.82 -4.91 17.82
CA GLU A 204 1.39 -5.08 16.43
C GLU A 204 -0.11 -5.42 16.37
N ALA A 205 -0.55 -6.44 17.11
CA ALA A 205 -1.96 -6.85 17.13
C ALA A 205 -2.89 -5.72 17.62
N GLN A 206 -2.47 -4.96 18.63
CA GLN A 206 -3.23 -3.81 19.13
C GLN A 206 -3.37 -2.71 18.08
N VAL A 207 -2.29 -2.38 17.35
CA VAL A 207 -2.31 -1.36 16.29
C VAL A 207 -3.15 -1.81 15.11
N LEU A 208 -3.10 -3.08 14.70
CA LEU A 208 -3.95 -3.61 13.63
C LEU A 208 -5.43 -3.57 13.99
N ASN A 209 -5.80 -3.94 15.23
CA ASN A 209 -7.17 -3.82 15.70
C ASN A 209 -7.63 -2.35 15.73
N LEU A 210 -6.78 -1.44 16.17
CA LEU A 210 -7.04 -0.01 16.13
C LEU A 210 -7.30 0.48 14.70
N LEU A 211 -6.45 0.12 13.72
CA LEU A 211 -6.63 0.49 12.32
C LEU A 211 -7.97 -0.02 11.76
N ARG A 212 -8.39 -1.25 12.09
CA ARG A 212 -9.71 -1.78 11.71
C ARG A 212 -10.86 -0.98 12.30
N ALA A 213 -10.77 -0.59 13.57
CA ALA A 213 -11.78 0.21 14.24
C ALA A 213 -11.87 1.60 13.61
N LEU A 214 -10.75 2.27 13.39
CA LEU A 214 -10.66 3.60 12.77
C LEU A 214 -11.18 3.58 11.33
N LYS A 215 -10.85 2.54 10.55
CA LYS A 215 -11.37 2.36 9.18
C LYS A 215 -12.89 2.41 9.15
N ARG A 216 -13.55 1.66 10.05
CA ARG A 216 -15.01 1.61 10.15
C ARG A 216 -15.59 2.93 10.66
N GLN A 217 -14.97 3.52 11.69
CA GLN A 217 -15.46 4.74 12.34
C GLN A 217 -15.43 5.94 11.39
N PHE A 218 -14.36 6.08 10.59
CA PHE A 218 -14.13 7.21 9.70
C PHE A 218 -14.39 6.89 8.22
N ASN A 219 -14.87 5.69 7.90
CA ASN A 219 -15.13 5.22 6.53
C ASN A 219 -13.89 5.39 5.62
N LEU A 220 -12.73 4.95 6.11
CA LEU A 220 -11.43 5.15 5.43
C LEU A 220 -11.18 4.10 4.36
N THR A 221 -10.49 4.52 3.32
CA THR A 221 -9.85 3.63 2.36
C THR A 221 -8.38 3.47 2.75
N TYR A 222 -7.87 2.23 2.75
CA TYR A 222 -6.47 1.97 3.06
C TYR A 222 -5.69 1.42 1.87
N LEU A 223 -4.46 1.90 1.71
CA LEU A 223 -3.40 1.21 0.98
C LEU A 223 -2.41 0.69 2.02
N PHE A 224 -2.34 -0.62 2.19
CA PHE A 224 -1.57 -1.24 3.26
C PHE A 224 -0.35 -1.97 2.70
N ILE A 225 0.84 -1.45 2.95
CA ILE A 225 2.11 -2.03 2.50
C ILE A 225 2.73 -2.80 3.67
N SER A 226 3.05 -4.07 3.45
CA SER A 226 3.79 -4.88 4.41
C SER A 226 4.55 -6.01 3.70
N HIS A 227 5.63 -6.47 4.33
CA HIS A 227 6.30 -7.71 3.96
C HIS A 227 5.74 -8.92 4.75
N ASP A 228 5.01 -8.70 5.86
CA ASP A 228 4.34 -9.77 6.61
C ASP A 228 2.98 -10.10 5.98
N LEU A 229 2.92 -11.25 5.31
CA LEU A 229 1.74 -11.74 4.61
C LEU A 229 0.57 -12.06 5.55
N ASN A 230 0.83 -12.42 6.82
CA ASN A 230 -0.22 -12.69 7.79
C ASN A 230 -0.95 -11.40 8.18
N VAL A 231 -0.19 -10.33 8.36
CA VAL A 231 -0.72 -8.98 8.64
C VAL A 231 -1.56 -8.47 7.46
N VAL A 232 -1.07 -8.66 6.23
CA VAL A 232 -1.81 -8.30 5.02
C VAL A 232 -3.10 -9.10 4.91
N ARG A 233 -3.08 -10.40 5.15
CA ARG A 233 -4.28 -11.25 5.14
C ARG A 233 -5.31 -10.80 6.17
N TYR A 234 -4.86 -10.33 7.32
CA TYR A 234 -5.74 -9.88 8.40
C TYR A 234 -6.49 -8.57 8.09
N LEU A 235 -5.83 -7.62 7.39
CA LEU A 235 -6.36 -6.27 7.22
C LEU A 235 -6.92 -6.00 5.83
N SER A 236 -6.50 -6.74 4.80
CA SER A 236 -6.77 -6.41 3.41
C SER A 236 -7.99 -7.13 2.83
N ASP A 237 -8.72 -6.45 1.96
CA ASP A 237 -9.82 -7.00 1.18
C ASP A 237 -9.31 -7.61 -0.14
N ARG A 238 -8.31 -6.93 -0.76
CA ARG A 238 -7.59 -7.37 -1.96
C ARG A 238 -6.10 -7.20 -1.75
N VAL A 239 -5.30 -7.90 -2.54
CA VAL A 239 -3.83 -7.80 -2.51
C VAL A 239 -3.27 -7.64 -3.92
N LEU A 240 -2.29 -6.74 -4.03
CA LEU A 240 -1.41 -6.53 -5.18
C LEU A 240 -0.03 -7.10 -4.82
N VAL A 241 0.45 -8.04 -5.61
CA VAL A 241 1.80 -8.62 -5.47
C VAL A 241 2.74 -7.93 -6.44
N MET A 242 3.83 -7.37 -5.91
CA MET A 242 4.87 -6.69 -6.69
C MET A 242 6.17 -7.49 -6.73
N TYR A 243 6.81 -7.51 -7.90
CA TYR A 243 8.13 -8.07 -8.11
C TYR A 243 8.96 -7.17 -9.02
N LEU A 244 10.15 -6.75 -8.59
CA LEU A 244 11.08 -5.89 -9.35
C LEU A 244 10.39 -4.72 -10.08
N GLY A 245 9.59 -3.94 -9.36
CA GLY A 245 8.91 -2.74 -9.88
C GLY A 245 7.66 -3.00 -10.70
N ARG A 246 7.21 -4.25 -10.84
CA ARG A 246 5.99 -4.60 -11.60
C ARG A 246 4.93 -5.27 -10.72
N ALA A 247 3.67 -5.09 -11.07
CA ALA A 247 2.56 -5.87 -10.53
C ALA A 247 2.54 -7.23 -11.24
N VAL A 248 2.60 -8.33 -10.47
CA VAL A 248 2.61 -9.68 -11.02
C VAL A 248 1.30 -10.43 -10.77
N GLU A 249 0.56 -10.06 -9.74
CA GLU A 249 -0.74 -10.65 -9.42
C GLU A 249 -1.57 -9.67 -8.60
N ILE A 250 -2.89 -9.62 -8.83
CA ILE A 250 -3.83 -8.84 -8.03
C ILE A 250 -5.18 -9.59 -7.96
N GLY A 251 -5.77 -9.64 -6.77
CA GLY A 251 -7.05 -10.29 -6.58
C GLY A 251 -7.60 -10.15 -5.17
N PRO A 252 -8.80 -10.70 -4.89
CA PRO A 252 -9.32 -10.85 -3.54
C PRO A 252 -8.33 -11.59 -2.65
N ILE A 253 -8.22 -11.18 -1.40
CA ILE A 253 -7.19 -11.69 -0.49
C ILE A 253 -7.25 -13.22 -0.37
N ASP A 254 -8.43 -13.78 -0.16
CA ASP A 254 -8.59 -15.24 -0.01
C ASP A 254 -8.24 -15.98 -1.31
N ALA A 255 -8.63 -15.44 -2.48
CA ALA A 255 -8.33 -16.07 -3.76
C ALA A 255 -6.81 -16.15 -4.03
N VAL A 256 -6.07 -15.05 -3.76
CA VAL A 256 -4.61 -15.03 -3.93
C VAL A 256 -3.91 -15.95 -2.94
N PHE A 257 -4.39 -16.02 -1.69
CA PHE A 257 -3.77 -16.85 -0.65
C PHE A 257 -4.08 -18.36 -0.82
N GLU A 258 -5.26 -18.73 -1.29
CA GLU A 258 -5.66 -20.13 -1.44
C GLU A 258 -5.27 -20.69 -2.81
N ARG A 259 -5.34 -19.86 -3.86
CA ARG A 259 -5.09 -20.27 -5.26
C ARG A 259 -4.21 -19.26 -5.98
N PRO A 260 -2.96 -19.04 -5.53
CA PRO A 260 -2.06 -18.11 -6.19
C PRO A 260 -1.81 -18.52 -7.65
N LEU A 261 -1.93 -17.57 -8.56
CA LEU A 261 -1.80 -17.80 -9.99
C LEU A 261 -0.36 -17.69 -10.46
N HIS A 262 0.41 -16.72 -9.91
CA HIS A 262 1.81 -16.50 -10.28
C HIS A 262 2.77 -17.41 -9.50
N PRO A 263 3.77 -18.04 -10.15
CA PRO A 263 4.77 -18.86 -9.44
C PRO A 263 5.51 -18.11 -8.33
N TYR A 264 5.80 -16.84 -8.52
CA TYR A 264 6.39 -15.99 -7.46
C TYR A 264 5.47 -15.86 -6.24
N THR A 265 4.18 -15.61 -6.45
CA THR A 265 3.21 -15.52 -5.34
C THR A 265 3.13 -16.82 -4.57
N ARG A 266 3.15 -17.98 -5.27
CA ARG A 266 3.20 -19.30 -4.61
C ARG A 266 4.43 -19.45 -3.72
N ALA A 267 5.58 -19.11 -4.26
CA ALA A 267 6.85 -19.20 -3.54
C ALA A 267 6.90 -18.22 -2.35
N LEU A 268 6.40 -16.98 -2.54
CA LEU A 268 6.29 -15.98 -1.49
C LEU A 268 5.36 -16.45 -0.35
N LEU A 269 4.22 -17.06 -0.67
CA LEU A 269 3.31 -17.64 0.33
C LEU A 269 3.88 -18.87 1.01
N ALA A 270 4.61 -19.71 0.30
CA ALA A 270 5.28 -20.89 0.85
C ALA A 270 6.45 -20.53 1.79
N SER A 271 7.08 -19.36 1.62
CA SER A 271 8.16 -18.89 2.51
C SER A 271 7.68 -18.38 3.88
N ARG A 272 6.35 -18.38 4.14
CA ARG A 272 5.81 -17.94 5.44
C ARG A 272 6.24 -18.90 6.55
N PRO A 273 6.76 -18.38 7.68
CA PRO A 273 7.03 -19.22 8.84
C PRO A 273 5.75 -19.92 9.31
N SER A 274 5.83 -21.22 9.55
CA SER A 274 4.76 -21.99 10.15
C SER A 274 5.05 -22.20 11.65
N MET A 275 4.02 -22.05 12.49
CA MET A 275 4.10 -22.43 13.91
C MET A 275 4.01 -23.96 14.09
N ASP A 276 3.65 -24.70 13.04
CA ASP A 276 3.56 -26.16 13.05
C ASP A 276 4.96 -26.76 12.79
N PRO A 277 5.56 -27.47 13.76
CA PRO A 277 6.89 -28.09 13.59
C PRO A 277 6.94 -29.14 12.47
N ALA A 278 5.79 -29.74 12.11
CA ALA A 278 5.69 -30.72 11.03
C ALA A 278 5.76 -30.06 9.63
N ARG A 279 5.60 -28.75 9.56
CA ARG A 279 5.68 -27.95 8.32
C ARG A 279 6.98 -27.16 8.21
N ARG A 280 8.09 -27.77 8.61
CA ARG A 280 9.42 -27.15 8.40
C ARG A 280 9.70 -27.01 6.91
N ILE A 281 10.14 -25.81 6.52
CA ILE A 281 10.62 -25.52 5.17
C ILE A 281 12.08 -26.01 5.14
N GLU A 282 12.32 -27.14 4.47
CA GLU A 282 13.67 -27.74 4.33
C GLU A 282 14.48 -27.01 3.26
N GLU A 283 13.82 -26.54 2.17
CA GLU A 283 14.45 -25.77 1.11
C GLU A 283 13.72 -24.45 0.91
N PRO A 284 14.45 -23.33 0.67
CA PRO A 284 13.79 -22.04 0.42
C PRO A 284 12.87 -22.15 -0.82
N PRO A 285 11.59 -21.76 -0.72
CA PRO A 285 10.63 -21.88 -1.81
C PRO A 285 10.99 -21.00 -3.03
N ILE A 286 11.88 -20.03 -2.83
CA ILE A 286 12.40 -19.15 -3.88
C ILE A 286 13.93 -19.33 -3.93
N ALA A 287 14.42 -19.88 -5.02
CA ALA A 287 15.87 -20.06 -5.22
C ALA A 287 16.54 -18.75 -5.63
N GLY A 288 17.74 -18.51 -5.10
CA GLY A 288 18.62 -17.40 -5.46
C GLY A 288 18.13 -16.01 -5.00
N ASP A 289 19.02 -15.03 -5.13
CA ASP A 289 18.74 -13.63 -4.81
C ASP A 289 17.89 -12.94 -5.90
N PRO A 290 17.12 -11.89 -5.54
CA PRO A 290 16.43 -11.07 -6.52
C PRO A 290 17.42 -10.46 -7.53
N PRO A 291 17.10 -10.47 -8.83
CA PRO A 291 17.94 -9.82 -9.85
C PRO A 291 18.09 -8.33 -9.59
N ASN A 292 19.16 -7.75 -10.15
CA ASN A 292 19.44 -6.32 -9.98
C ASN A 292 18.36 -5.45 -10.65
N PRO A 293 17.72 -4.52 -9.92
CA PRO A 293 16.69 -3.64 -10.47
C PRO A 293 17.22 -2.59 -11.47
N ILE A 294 18.55 -2.42 -11.57
CA ILE A 294 19.18 -1.54 -12.57
C ILE A 294 19.11 -2.15 -13.97
N ASP A 295 19.30 -3.47 -14.06
CA ASP A 295 19.26 -4.23 -15.30
C ASP A 295 18.39 -5.48 -15.09
N PRO A 296 17.06 -5.30 -14.96
CA PRO A 296 16.18 -6.42 -14.72
C PRO A 296 16.12 -7.34 -15.94
N PRO A 297 15.90 -8.66 -15.73
CA PRO A 297 15.77 -9.62 -16.81
C PRO A 297 14.75 -9.20 -17.86
N SER A 298 15.03 -9.49 -19.14
CA SER A 298 14.08 -9.31 -20.26
C SER A 298 12.86 -10.22 -20.09
N GLY A 299 11.76 -9.86 -20.70
CA GLY A 299 10.52 -10.62 -20.59
C GLY A 299 9.97 -10.67 -19.15
N CYS A 300 9.49 -11.83 -18.73
CA CYS A 300 9.02 -12.03 -17.36
C CYS A 300 10.18 -11.86 -16.37
N ARG A 301 10.15 -10.84 -15.53
CA ARG A 301 11.23 -10.55 -14.56
C ARG A 301 11.54 -11.68 -13.58
N PHE A 302 10.58 -12.59 -13.39
CA PHE A 302 10.75 -13.75 -12.51
C PHE A 302 11.31 -14.97 -13.22
N HIS A 303 11.53 -14.95 -14.56
CA HIS A 303 11.91 -16.14 -15.34
C HIS A 303 13.21 -16.79 -14.84
N THR A 304 14.18 -16.02 -14.36
CA THR A 304 15.46 -16.53 -13.85
C THR A 304 15.36 -17.35 -12.56
N ARG A 305 14.25 -17.20 -11.84
CA ARG A 305 13.94 -17.89 -10.56
C ARG A 305 12.70 -18.79 -10.68
N CYS A 306 12.08 -18.84 -11.86
CA CYS A 306 10.83 -19.58 -12.08
C CYS A 306 11.12 -21.04 -12.47
N PRO A 307 10.62 -22.04 -11.71
CA PRO A 307 10.82 -23.44 -12.06
C PRO A 307 10.02 -23.87 -13.31
N PHE A 308 9.19 -22.97 -13.86
CA PHE A 308 8.36 -23.23 -15.03
C PHE A 308 8.73 -22.35 -16.23
N THR A 309 9.94 -21.79 -16.23
CA THR A 309 10.37 -20.89 -17.30
C THR A 309 10.45 -21.62 -18.65
N GLU A 310 10.04 -20.90 -19.69
CA GLU A 310 10.17 -21.31 -21.11
C GLU A 310 10.65 -20.13 -21.94
N LYS A 311 11.00 -20.35 -23.20
CA LYS A 311 11.56 -19.32 -24.09
C LYS A 311 10.71 -18.06 -24.17
N VAL A 312 9.39 -18.20 -24.18
CA VAL A 312 8.46 -17.06 -24.17
C VAL A 312 8.65 -16.18 -22.94
N CYS A 313 8.97 -16.78 -21.77
CA CYS A 313 9.20 -16.03 -20.53
C CYS A 313 10.48 -15.18 -20.57
N GLU A 314 11.46 -15.57 -21.38
CA GLU A 314 12.72 -14.82 -21.53
C GLU A 314 12.58 -13.65 -22.51
N THR A 315 11.69 -13.77 -23.50
CA THR A 315 11.63 -12.87 -24.66
C THR A 315 10.45 -11.91 -24.65
N MET A 316 9.35 -12.26 -23.97
CA MET A 316 8.12 -11.47 -23.97
C MET A 316 7.75 -11.06 -22.54
N ASP A 317 7.35 -9.79 -22.38
CA ASP A 317 6.79 -9.28 -21.14
C ASP A 317 5.35 -9.81 -20.97
N PRO A 318 5.03 -10.50 -19.85
CA PRO A 318 3.64 -10.88 -19.59
C PRO A 318 2.84 -9.64 -19.18
N THR A 319 1.61 -9.54 -19.67
CA THR A 319 0.69 -8.46 -19.30
C THR A 319 -0.20 -8.89 -18.14
N LEU A 320 -0.46 -7.96 -17.20
CA LEU A 320 -1.49 -8.17 -16.20
C LEU A 320 -2.85 -8.16 -16.90
N GLY A 321 -3.68 -9.18 -16.69
CA GLY A 321 -5.01 -9.26 -17.26
C GLY A 321 -5.91 -8.08 -16.86
N ALA A 322 -6.97 -7.85 -17.60
CA ALA A 322 -7.94 -6.81 -17.30
C ALA A 322 -8.65 -7.06 -15.96
N LEU A 323 -8.81 -6.01 -15.16
CA LEU A 323 -9.55 -6.06 -13.90
C LEU A 323 -11.06 -5.88 -14.19
N GLU A 324 -11.73 -6.99 -14.50
CA GLU A 324 -13.17 -7.03 -14.81
C GLU A 324 -14.02 -7.19 -13.54
N GLY A 325 -14.22 -6.08 -12.82
CA GLY A 325 -15.10 -6.06 -11.63
C GLY A 325 -14.41 -6.40 -10.30
N PRO A 326 -15.21 -6.43 -9.22
CA PRO A 326 -14.72 -6.43 -7.83
C PRO A 326 -14.00 -7.70 -7.39
N ARG A 327 -14.27 -8.83 -8.02
CA ARG A 327 -13.70 -10.15 -7.68
C ARG A 327 -12.67 -10.64 -8.68
N SER A 328 -12.21 -9.77 -9.60
CA SER A 328 -11.20 -10.14 -10.59
C SER A 328 -9.92 -10.59 -9.90
N HIS A 329 -9.44 -11.77 -10.27
CA HIS A 329 -8.17 -12.33 -9.88
C HIS A 329 -7.32 -12.53 -11.12
N VAL A 330 -6.33 -11.68 -11.33
CA VAL A 330 -5.52 -11.63 -12.56
C VAL A 330 -4.03 -11.67 -12.25
N THR A 331 -3.26 -12.15 -13.22
CA THR A 331 -1.81 -12.31 -13.08
C THR A 331 -1.08 -11.99 -14.38
N ALA A 332 0.14 -11.48 -14.26
CA ALA A 332 1.09 -11.28 -15.35
C ALA A 332 1.98 -12.54 -15.51
N CYS A 333 1.41 -13.61 -16.07
CA CYS A 333 2.12 -14.88 -16.25
C CYS A 333 1.70 -15.58 -17.54
N HIS A 334 2.67 -15.96 -18.38
CA HIS A 334 2.42 -16.67 -19.64
C HIS A 334 1.70 -18.00 -19.45
N MET A 335 1.83 -18.65 -18.31
CA MET A 335 1.04 -19.87 -17.99
C MET A 335 -0.46 -19.60 -17.85
N ARG A 336 -0.90 -18.35 -17.82
CA ARG A 336 -2.30 -17.93 -17.69
C ARG A 336 -2.80 -17.12 -18.90
N ASP A 337 -1.93 -16.89 -19.87
CA ASP A 337 -2.26 -16.24 -21.14
C ASP A 337 -2.39 -17.28 -22.24
N PRO A 338 -3.62 -17.49 -22.77
CA PRO A 338 -3.87 -18.51 -23.82
C PRO A 338 -3.14 -18.21 -25.12
N LEU A 339 -2.74 -16.95 -25.36
CA LEU A 339 -2.05 -16.52 -26.58
C LEU A 339 -0.52 -16.57 -26.47
N SER A 340 0.01 -16.84 -25.29
CA SER A 340 1.46 -16.84 -25.04
C SER A 340 2.22 -18.00 -25.69
N GLY A 341 1.52 -19.11 -25.98
CA GLY A 341 2.14 -20.35 -26.45
C GLY A 341 2.92 -21.14 -25.38
N HIS A 342 2.77 -20.79 -24.09
CA HIS A 342 3.42 -21.52 -23.00
C HIS A 342 2.81 -22.93 -22.86
N ARG A 343 3.68 -23.98 -22.87
CA ARG A 343 3.23 -25.40 -22.87
C ARG A 343 2.40 -25.79 -21.65
N ARG A 344 2.63 -25.12 -20.50
CA ARG A 344 1.90 -25.36 -19.24
C ARG A 344 0.74 -24.39 -19.06
N TYR A 345 0.14 -23.90 -20.16
CA TYR A 345 -1.05 -23.08 -20.03
C TYR A 345 -2.14 -23.81 -19.24
N ARG A 346 -2.73 -23.11 -18.28
CA ARG A 346 -3.89 -23.55 -17.50
C ARG A 346 -4.87 -22.39 -17.42
N ALA A 347 -6.11 -22.62 -17.82
CA ALA A 347 -7.19 -21.67 -17.56
C ALA A 347 -7.28 -21.32 -16.07
N ALA A 348 -7.63 -20.08 -15.73
CA ALA A 348 -7.71 -19.57 -14.35
C ALA A 348 -8.88 -20.21 -13.59
#